data_957cde2ee1bf96c5e315cb91c2074ee2
#
_entry.id   957cde2ee1bf96c5e315cb91c2074ee2
#
_cell.length_a   1.000
_cell.length_b   1.000
_cell.length_c   1.000
_cell.angle_alpha   90.00
_cell.angle_beta   90.00
_cell.angle_gamma   90.00
#
_symmetry.space_group_name_H-M   'P 1'
#
loop_
_entity.id
_entity.type
_entity.pdbx_description
1 polymer ?
#
loop_
_entity_poly.entity_id
_entity_poly.type
_entity_poly.pdbx_seq_one_letter_code
_entity_poly.pdbx_strand_id
1 'polypeptide(L)'
;TIFSTSDKQPCCHVIKDVKESCRAERTDTIVASENFPEICRVASCKSSCHYICIPFSINEQKSVTVHILCDNAECLKHIKYQIGIIKKYLEETKPIMESRMLMDVLRERNLIDGLTGLYNRKYLDSFIDKQMPKALEKGSTFAIMFLDIDYFKMVNDTYGHDAGDAILQKLSKTMKEQISDKDFIIRFGGEEFLIIMENPTEESALDLATRINQEFSKLVFTFNNESFSKTVSIGYSFFPSDTDQIWKCIKFADLCLYEAKETGRNKVIRFKKELLKNKTKNEY
;
A
#
# COMPACT_ATOMS: atom_id res chain seq x y z
N THR A 1 14.18 -1.10 13.08
CA THR A 1 13.37 -0.95 14.29
C THR A 1 14.33 -0.79 15.46
N ILE A 2 14.29 0.35 16.14
CA ILE A 2 15.12 0.62 17.31
C ILE A 2 14.27 0.28 18.52
N PHE A 3 14.71 -0.67 19.34
CA PHE A 3 14.11 -0.96 20.64
C PHE A 3 14.91 -0.22 21.71
N SER A 4 14.27 0.63 22.49
CA SER A 4 14.84 1.23 23.68
C SER A 4 14.26 0.54 24.92
N THR A 5 15.10 0.16 25.85
CA THR A 5 14.70 -0.42 27.14
C THR A 5 14.57 0.63 28.25
N SER A 6 14.76 1.92 27.91
CA SER A 6 14.60 3.04 28.83
C SER A 6 13.64 4.08 28.28
N ASP A 7 12.92 4.78 29.15
CA ASP A 7 11.99 5.88 28.83
C ASP A 7 12.65 7.13 28.20
N LYS A 8 13.93 7.07 27.91
CA LYS A 8 14.65 8.13 27.20
C LYS A 8 14.44 7.95 25.69
N GLN A 9 13.98 8.99 25.01
CA GLN A 9 13.87 9.02 23.54
C GLN A 9 15.17 8.52 22.90
N PRO A 10 15.09 7.60 21.92
CA PRO A 10 16.29 7.15 21.22
C PRO A 10 16.99 8.35 20.58
N CYS A 11 18.28 8.50 20.84
CA CYS A 11 19.10 9.60 20.32
C CYS A 11 19.42 9.45 18.81
N CYS A 12 18.84 8.46 18.14
CA CYS A 12 19.13 8.12 16.75
C CYS A 12 17.88 8.20 15.89
N HIS A 13 17.94 9.01 14.83
CA HIS A 13 16.94 8.97 13.77
C HIS A 13 17.17 7.76 12.87
N VAL A 14 16.09 7.05 12.50
CA VAL A 14 16.15 5.95 11.53
C VAL A 14 16.48 6.54 10.15
N ILE A 15 17.69 6.29 9.66
CA ILE A 15 18.10 6.64 8.30
C ILE A 15 17.69 5.47 7.41
N LYS A 16 16.88 5.73 6.37
CA LYS A 16 16.35 4.69 5.48
C LYS A 16 17.40 4.00 4.61
N ASP A 17 18.51 4.67 4.29
CA ASP A 17 19.63 4.12 3.50
C ASP A 17 20.91 4.03 4.34
N VAL A 18 20.96 3.03 5.21
CA VAL A 18 22.08 2.82 6.13
C VAL A 18 23.28 2.14 5.45
N LYS A 19 23.07 1.38 4.37
CA LYS A 19 24.12 0.56 3.74
C LYS A 19 25.39 1.33 3.36
N GLU A 20 25.24 2.52 2.78
CA GLU A 20 26.40 3.33 2.34
C GLU A 20 27.06 4.11 3.47
N SER A 21 26.37 4.34 4.59
CA SER A 21 26.81 5.20 5.67
C SER A 21 27.26 4.46 6.94
N CYS A 22 26.84 3.23 7.17
CA CYS A 22 27.20 2.46 8.35
C CYS A 22 28.55 1.73 8.15
N ARG A 23 29.56 2.08 8.99
CA ARG A 23 30.86 1.46 8.92
C ARG A 23 30.84 -0.03 9.26
N ALA A 24 30.11 -0.42 10.31
CA ALA A 24 30.04 -1.81 10.74
C ALA A 24 29.49 -2.70 9.63
N GLU A 25 28.47 -2.23 8.89
CA GLU A 25 27.87 -2.94 7.78
C GLU A 25 28.80 -3.04 6.57
N ARG A 26 29.50 -1.95 6.22
CA ARG A 26 30.47 -1.95 5.10
C ARG A 26 31.67 -2.83 5.30
N THR A 27 32.15 -2.94 6.54
CA THR A 27 33.37 -3.68 6.85
C THR A 27 33.11 -5.07 7.41
N ASP A 28 31.84 -5.39 7.68
CA ASP A 28 31.41 -6.61 8.37
C ASP A 28 32.18 -6.85 9.69
N THR A 29 32.53 -5.77 10.38
CA THR A 29 33.31 -5.80 11.63
C THR A 29 32.60 -5.07 12.74
N ILE A 30 32.88 -5.50 13.97
CA ILE A 30 32.39 -4.80 15.17
C ILE A 30 33.08 -3.45 15.27
N VAL A 31 32.27 -2.39 15.40
CA VAL A 31 32.74 -1.02 15.57
C VAL A 31 32.38 -0.53 16.97
N ALA A 32 33.33 -0.02 17.72
CA ALA A 32 33.10 0.56 19.05
C ALA A 32 33.57 2.01 19.12
N SER A 33 32.96 2.80 19.99
CA SER A 33 33.25 4.23 20.16
C SER A 33 34.70 4.50 20.64
N GLU A 34 35.32 3.58 21.34
CA GLU A 34 36.73 3.71 21.76
C GLU A 34 37.69 3.81 20.57
N ASN A 35 37.38 3.08 19.48
CA ASN A 35 38.19 3.08 18.26
C ASN A 35 37.75 4.15 17.25
N PHE A 36 36.51 4.63 17.37
CA PHE A 36 35.90 5.56 16.43
C PHE A 36 34.93 6.53 17.13
N PRO A 37 35.42 7.47 17.94
CA PRO A 37 34.55 8.32 18.77
C PRO A 37 33.67 9.29 17.98
N GLU A 38 34.04 9.65 16.74
CA GLU A 38 33.36 10.72 15.99
C GLU A 38 32.70 10.25 14.69
N ILE A 39 32.66 8.95 14.40
CA ILE A 39 32.40 8.49 12.99
C ILE A 39 31.05 7.84 12.77
N CYS A 40 30.16 7.81 13.75
CA CYS A 40 28.83 7.28 13.48
C CYS A 40 27.89 8.38 12.95
N ARG A 41 27.73 8.47 11.62
CA ARG A 41 26.77 9.38 10.99
C ARG A 41 25.30 9.00 11.27
N VAL A 42 25.08 7.77 11.72
CA VAL A 42 23.74 7.22 12.01
C VAL A 42 23.34 7.53 13.45
N ALA A 43 24.31 7.60 14.37
CA ALA A 43 24.07 7.97 15.75
C ALA A 43 24.51 9.43 15.95
N SER A 44 23.57 10.37 15.84
CA SER A 44 23.79 11.77 16.23
C SER A 44 23.82 11.88 17.75
N CYS A 45 24.78 11.21 18.40
CA CYS A 45 25.01 11.40 19.82
C CYS A 45 25.69 12.74 20.04
N LYS A 46 25.00 13.64 20.71
CA LYS A 46 25.63 14.85 21.27
C LYS A 46 26.61 14.41 22.35
N SER A 47 27.92 14.58 22.08
CA SER A 47 29.06 14.46 22.97
C SER A 47 29.03 13.34 24.05
N SER A 48 29.98 12.41 23.98
CA SER A 48 30.30 11.36 24.95
C SER A 48 29.43 10.11 25.04
N CYS A 49 28.78 9.68 23.98
CA CYS A 49 28.11 8.38 23.99
C CYS A 49 29.09 7.24 23.72
N HIS A 50 29.11 6.26 24.64
CA HIS A 50 29.75 4.99 24.38
C HIS A 50 28.81 4.09 23.59
N TYR A 51 29.30 3.48 22.49
CA TYR A 51 28.48 2.60 21.65
C TYR A 51 29.28 1.42 21.11
N ILE A 52 28.56 0.39 20.72
CA ILE A 52 29.07 -0.75 19.96
C ILE A 52 28.07 -1.12 18.88
N CYS A 53 28.58 -1.34 17.68
CA CYS A 53 27.79 -1.80 16.52
C CYS A 53 28.25 -3.19 16.14
N ILE A 54 27.34 -4.14 16.10
CA ILE A 54 27.57 -5.53 15.74
C ILE A 54 26.85 -5.78 14.41
N PRO A 55 27.57 -5.95 13.30
CA PRO A 55 26.97 -6.36 12.04
C PRO A 55 26.49 -7.80 12.14
N PHE A 56 25.36 -8.08 11.56
CA PHE A 56 24.72 -9.39 11.57
C PHE A 56 24.01 -9.65 10.24
N SER A 57 24.47 -10.64 9.53
CA SER A 57 23.90 -11.05 8.24
C SER A 57 22.76 -12.03 8.47
N ILE A 58 21.54 -11.65 8.04
CA ILE A 58 20.39 -12.53 8.11
C ILE A 58 20.43 -13.52 6.96
N ASN A 59 20.66 -13.03 5.72
CA ASN A 59 20.88 -13.84 4.52
C ASN A 59 21.82 -13.12 3.55
N GLU A 60 22.07 -13.69 2.35
CA GLU A 60 22.97 -13.12 1.35
C GLU A 60 22.59 -11.71 0.88
N GLN A 61 21.33 -11.32 1.00
CA GLN A 61 20.80 -10.03 0.52
C GLN A 61 20.50 -9.03 1.61
N LYS A 62 20.37 -9.47 2.87
CA LYS A 62 19.93 -8.63 3.98
C LYS A 62 20.82 -8.78 5.20
N SER A 63 21.32 -7.66 5.66
CA SER A 63 22.08 -7.50 6.89
C SER A 63 21.39 -6.53 7.85
N VAL A 64 21.69 -6.65 9.12
CA VAL A 64 21.23 -5.78 10.20
C VAL A 64 22.43 -5.40 11.05
N THR A 65 22.49 -4.16 11.50
CA THR A 65 23.49 -3.75 12.49
C THR A 65 22.78 -3.57 13.83
N VAL A 66 23.20 -4.36 14.81
CA VAL A 66 22.74 -4.19 16.20
C VAL A 66 23.57 -3.08 16.83
N HIS A 67 22.92 -1.99 17.21
CA HIS A 67 23.54 -0.82 17.83
C HIS A 67 23.21 -0.80 19.32
N ILE A 68 24.22 -0.93 20.16
CA ILE A 68 24.09 -0.92 21.62
C ILE A 68 24.71 0.37 22.13
N LEU A 69 23.93 1.15 22.86
CA LEU A 69 24.36 2.37 23.52
C LEU A 69 24.67 2.05 24.98
N CYS A 70 25.76 2.60 25.47
CA CYS A 70 26.23 2.45 26.84
C CYS A 70 26.33 3.82 27.53
N ASP A 71 25.90 3.90 28.77
CA ASP A 71 25.93 5.15 29.55
C ASP A 71 27.36 5.57 29.95
N ASN A 72 28.29 4.61 30.05
CA ASN A 72 29.68 4.85 30.46
C ASN A 72 30.63 3.80 29.87
N ALA A 73 31.92 4.03 30.05
CA ALA A 73 32.99 3.15 29.57
C ALA A 73 33.01 1.77 30.26
N GLU A 74 32.53 1.66 31.49
CA GLU A 74 32.47 0.39 32.22
C GLU A 74 31.39 -0.50 31.64
N CYS A 75 30.21 0.06 31.34
CA CYS A 75 29.15 -0.62 30.59
C CYS A 75 29.65 -1.13 29.23
N LEU A 76 30.40 -0.32 28.49
CA LEU A 76 30.99 -0.73 27.22
C LEU A 76 31.94 -1.91 27.36
N LYS A 77 32.81 -1.91 28.40
CA LYS A 77 33.67 -3.05 28.68
C LYS A 77 32.90 -4.32 29.00
N HIS A 78 31.83 -4.20 29.79
CA HIS A 78 30.96 -5.32 30.12
C HIS A 78 30.28 -5.91 28.86
N ILE A 79 29.73 -5.05 27.99
CA ILE A 79 29.12 -5.50 26.72
C ILE A 79 30.15 -6.16 25.81
N LYS A 80 31.37 -5.62 25.71
CA LYS A 80 32.47 -6.24 24.96
C LYS A 80 32.81 -7.65 25.47
N TYR A 81 32.81 -7.86 26.76
CA TYR A 81 33.01 -9.19 27.33
C TYR A 81 31.92 -10.18 26.96
N GLN A 82 30.69 -9.70 26.79
CA GLN A 82 29.54 -10.51 26.47
C GLN A 82 29.29 -10.66 24.96
N ILE A 83 30.11 -10.08 24.09
CA ILE A 83 29.87 -10.11 22.60
C ILE A 83 29.68 -11.52 22.07
N GLY A 84 30.42 -12.52 22.60
CA GLY A 84 30.26 -13.91 22.17
C GLY A 84 28.86 -14.46 22.45
N ILE A 85 28.31 -14.12 23.60
CA ILE A 85 26.97 -14.51 24.01
C ILE A 85 25.92 -13.78 23.12
N ILE A 86 26.12 -12.48 22.91
CA ILE A 86 25.24 -11.66 22.08
C ILE A 86 25.19 -12.23 20.64
N LYS A 87 26.34 -12.52 20.04
CA LYS A 87 26.43 -13.13 18.72
C LYS A 87 25.71 -14.48 18.66
N LYS A 88 25.88 -15.32 19.67
CA LYS A 88 25.19 -16.62 19.74
C LYS A 88 23.68 -16.45 19.74
N TYR A 89 23.14 -15.54 20.56
CA TYR A 89 21.69 -15.27 20.54
C TYR A 89 21.21 -14.69 19.20
N LEU A 90 21.99 -13.84 18.56
CA LEU A 90 21.68 -13.33 17.23
C LEU A 90 21.61 -14.47 16.20
N GLU A 91 22.57 -15.40 16.21
CA GLU A 91 22.56 -16.57 15.33
C GLU A 91 21.35 -17.48 15.62
N GLU A 92 21.01 -17.72 16.88
CA GLU A 92 19.84 -18.52 17.27
C GLU A 92 18.50 -17.85 16.84
N THR A 93 18.45 -16.51 16.74
CA THR A 93 17.25 -15.80 16.26
C THR A 93 17.16 -15.69 14.75
N LYS A 94 18.25 -15.96 14.02
CA LYS A 94 18.33 -15.84 12.55
C LYS A 94 17.20 -16.56 11.81
N PRO A 95 16.89 -17.85 12.07
CA PRO A 95 15.81 -18.55 11.38
C PRO A 95 14.44 -17.91 11.60
N ILE A 96 14.19 -17.34 12.78
CA ILE A 96 12.95 -16.64 13.10
C ILE A 96 12.84 -15.35 12.29
N MET A 97 13.94 -14.60 12.19
CA MET A 97 13.99 -13.37 11.40
C MET A 97 13.81 -13.66 9.91
N GLU A 98 14.48 -14.67 9.38
CA GLU A 98 14.32 -15.13 7.98
C GLU A 98 12.88 -15.55 7.69
N SER A 99 12.29 -16.39 8.55
CA SER A 99 10.89 -16.83 8.42
C SER A 99 9.93 -15.64 8.43
N ARG A 100 10.13 -14.68 9.32
CA ARG A 100 9.29 -13.48 9.40
C ARG A 100 9.40 -12.63 8.14
N MET A 101 10.62 -12.43 7.64
CA MET A 101 10.85 -11.67 6.41
C MET A 101 10.23 -12.36 5.20
N LEU A 102 10.35 -13.68 5.11
CA LEU A 102 9.71 -14.46 4.05
C LEU A 102 8.18 -14.36 4.13
N MET A 103 7.61 -14.46 5.34
CA MET A 103 6.18 -14.26 5.54
C MET A 103 5.71 -12.87 5.13
N ASP A 104 6.48 -11.83 5.39
CA ASP A 104 6.12 -10.46 5.00
C ASP A 104 6.16 -10.31 3.47
N VAL A 105 7.17 -10.87 2.78
CA VAL A 105 7.22 -10.91 1.30
C VAL A 105 6.04 -11.70 0.72
N LEU A 106 5.69 -12.85 1.32
CA LEU A 106 4.53 -13.64 0.89
C LEU A 106 3.22 -12.90 1.12
N ARG A 107 3.10 -12.17 2.24
CA ARG A 107 1.93 -11.32 2.52
C ARG A 107 1.80 -10.18 1.50
N GLU A 108 2.90 -9.50 1.18
CA GLU A 108 2.90 -8.44 0.17
C GLU A 108 2.51 -8.97 -1.21
N ARG A 109 3.05 -10.11 -1.64
CA ARG A 109 2.63 -10.77 -2.89
C ARG A 109 1.16 -11.18 -2.89
N ASN A 110 0.61 -11.52 -1.72
CA ASN A 110 -0.80 -11.90 -1.57
C ASN A 110 -1.76 -10.69 -1.56
N LEU A 111 -1.26 -9.46 -1.75
CA LEU A 111 -2.05 -8.23 -1.86
C LEU A 111 -2.26 -7.78 -3.31
N ILE A 112 -1.63 -8.46 -4.27
CA ILE A 112 -1.70 -8.13 -5.70
C ILE A 112 -2.57 -9.16 -6.42
N ASP A 113 -3.39 -8.69 -7.35
CA ASP A 113 -4.14 -9.53 -8.28
C ASP A 113 -3.24 -10.02 -9.41
N GLY A 114 -3.16 -11.34 -9.60
CA GLY A 114 -2.23 -11.97 -10.55
C GLY A 114 -2.53 -11.68 -12.01
N LEU A 115 -3.77 -11.37 -12.38
CA LEU A 115 -4.15 -11.06 -13.76
C LEU A 115 -3.85 -9.62 -14.14
N THR A 116 -4.21 -8.68 -13.26
CA THR A 116 -4.19 -7.25 -13.56
C THR A 116 -2.97 -6.51 -13.02
N GLY A 117 -2.27 -7.12 -12.05
CA GLY A 117 -1.17 -6.48 -11.33
C GLY A 117 -1.60 -5.25 -10.51
N LEU A 118 -2.88 -5.16 -10.19
CA LEU A 118 -3.46 -4.18 -9.27
C LEU A 118 -3.47 -4.74 -7.85
N TYR A 119 -3.76 -3.90 -6.86
CA TYR A 119 -4.09 -4.42 -5.54
C TYR A 119 -5.36 -5.27 -5.59
N ASN A 120 -5.45 -6.28 -4.73
CA ASN A 120 -6.66 -7.07 -4.57
C ASN A 120 -7.49 -6.59 -3.37
N ARG A 121 -8.66 -7.19 -3.16
CA ARG A 121 -9.56 -6.85 -2.06
C ARG A 121 -8.92 -6.91 -0.67
N LYS A 122 -7.98 -7.83 -0.43
CA LYS A 122 -7.27 -7.93 0.86
C LYS A 122 -6.42 -6.71 1.17
N TYR A 123 -5.92 -6.02 0.13
CA TYR A 123 -5.23 -4.77 0.31
C TYR A 123 -6.15 -3.68 0.87
N LEU A 124 -7.40 -3.61 0.40
CA LEU A 124 -8.38 -2.64 0.91
C LEU A 124 -8.56 -2.78 2.44
N ASP A 125 -8.76 -4.00 2.93
CA ASP A 125 -8.90 -4.26 4.37
C ASP A 125 -7.65 -3.78 5.13
N SER A 126 -6.46 -4.12 4.62
CA SER A 126 -5.19 -3.69 5.21
C SER A 126 -4.98 -2.18 5.17
N PHE A 127 -5.41 -1.51 4.10
CA PHE A 127 -5.33 -0.05 3.96
C PHE A 127 -6.25 0.64 4.97
N ILE A 128 -7.50 0.21 5.05
CA ILE A 128 -8.49 0.78 5.98
C ILE A 128 -8.05 0.62 7.44
N ASP A 129 -7.48 -0.54 7.80
CA ASP A 129 -7.09 -0.81 9.18
C ASP A 129 -5.79 -0.11 9.59
N LYS A 130 -4.83 0.09 8.69
CA LYS A 130 -3.45 0.47 9.04
C LYS A 130 -3.00 1.83 8.52
N GLN A 131 -3.40 2.19 7.29
CA GLN A 131 -2.89 3.40 6.63
C GLN A 131 -3.87 4.56 6.74
N MET A 132 -5.13 4.29 6.52
CA MET A 132 -6.19 5.30 6.55
C MET A 132 -6.31 6.04 7.89
N PRO A 133 -6.27 5.39 9.09
CA PRO A 133 -6.30 6.11 10.36
C PRO A 133 -5.17 7.14 10.50
N LYS A 134 -3.96 6.78 10.06
CA LYS A 134 -2.79 7.68 10.08
C LYS A 134 -2.93 8.86 9.11
N ALA A 135 -3.59 8.65 7.97
CA ALA A 135 -3.87 9.70 7.01
C ALA A 135 -4.95 10.66 7.56
N LEU A 136 -5.98 10.11 8.19
CA LEU A 136 -7.05 10.90 8.83
C LEU A 136 -6.55 11.76 9.98
N GLU A 137 -5.62 11.27 10.81
CA GLU A 137 -4.95 12.05 11.86
C GLU A 137 -4.24 13.30 11.28
N LYS A 138 -3.82 13.23 10.00
CA LYS A 138 -3.21 14.35 9.26
C LYS A 138 -4.23 15.23 8.53
N GLY A 139 -5.52 14.91 8.65
CA GLY A 139 -6.60 15.64 7.99
C GLY A 139 -6.83 15.23 6.54
N SER A 140 -6.33 14.07 6.09
CA SER A 140 -6.58 13.58 4.73
C SER A 140 -8.06 13.28 4.51
N THR A 141 -8.52 13.52 3.28
CA THR A 141 -9.85 13.14 2.79
C THR A 141 -9.71 12.17 1.64
N PHE A 142 -10.78 11.45 1.28
CA PHE A 142 -10.72 10.43 0.23
C PHE A 142 -11.95 10.52 -0.68
N ALA A 143 -11.74 10.26 -1.99
CA ALA A 143 -12.83 9.87 -2.87
C ALA A 143 -12.73 8.37 -3.12
N ILE A 144 -13.86 7.69 -3.02
CA ILE A 144 -14.01 6.27 -3.30
C ILE A 144 -14.82 6.14 -4.59
N MET A 145 -14.21 5.52 -5.61
CA MET A 145 -14.88 5.26 -6.89
C MET A 145 -15.04 3.76 -7.04
N PHE A 146 -16.26 3.32 -7.32
CA PHE A 146 -16.58 1.93 -7.65
C PHE A 146 -16.86 1.83 -9.15
N LEU A 147 -16.23 0.90 -9.84
CA LEU A 147 -16.26 0.74 -11.29
C LEU A 147 -16.60 -0.69 -11.66
N ASP A 148 -17.33 -0.85 -12.77
CA ASP A 148 -17.67 -2.17 -13.31
C ASP A 148 -17.76 -2.10 -14.83
N ILE A 149 -17.30 -3.15 -15.52
CA ILE A 149 -17.32 -3.24 -16.97
C ILE A 149 -18.71 -3.60 -17.45
N ASP A 150 -19.30 -2.74 -18.26
CA ASP A 150 -20.66 -2.93 -18.77
C ASP A 150 -20.76 -4.17 -19.64
N TYR A 151 -21.72 -5.07 -19.30
CA TYR A 151 -21.98 -6.31 -20.01
C TYR A 151 -20.76 -7.24 -20.12
N PHE A 152 -19.91 -7.32 -19.10
CA PHE A 152 -18.69 -8.14 -19.11
C PHE A 152 -19.00 -9.63 -19.28
N LYS A 153 -20.04 -10.13 -18.63
CA LYS A 153 -20.47 -11.52 -18.78
C LYS A 153 -20.74 -11.89 -20.25
N MET A 154 -21.35 -11.00 -21.03
CA MET A 154 -21.58 -11.25 -22.45
C MET A 154 -20.29 -11.45 -23.24
N VAL A 155 -19.20 -10.76 -22.86
CA VAL A 155 -17.88 -10.97 -23.49
C VAL A 155 -17.40 -12.38 -23.26
N ASN A 156 -17.42 -12.83 -21.99
CA ASN A 156 -16.99 -14.18 -21.63
C ASN A 156 -17.83 -15.25 -22.32
N ASP A 157 -19.13 -15.04 -22.36
CA ASP A 157 -20.07 -15.99 -22.97
C ASP A 157 -19.91 -16.06 -24.51
N THR A 158 -19.50 -14.94 -25.16
CA THR A 158 -19.38 -14.86 -26.65
C THR A 158 -17.97 -15.18 -27.13
N TYR A 159 -16.92 -14.65 -26.46
CA TYR A 159 -15.54 -14.67 -26.95
C TYR A 159 -14.61 -15.51 -26.05
N GLY A 160 -15.12 -16.05 -24.94
CA GLY A 160 -14.35 -16.83 -23.97
C GLY A 160 -13.62 -15.99 -22.92
N HIS A 161 -13.10 -16.68 -21.91
CA HIS A 161 -12.45 -16.04 -20.76
C HIS A 161 -11.17 -15.28 -21.13
N ASP A 162 -10.42 -15.75 -22.14
CA ASP A 162 -9.22 -15.04 -22.60
C ASP A 162 -9.52 -13.63 -23.10
N ALA A 163 -10.68 -13.45 -23.76
CA ALA A 163 -11.14 -12.14 -24.18
C ALA A 163 -11.50 -11.25 -22.97
N GLY A 164 -12.18 -11.82 -21.99
CA GLY A 164 -12.47 -11.14 -20.72
C GLY A 164 -11.21 -10.71 -20.00
N ASP A 165 -10.23 -11.59 -19.90
CA ASP A 165 -8.95 -11.32 -19.24
C ASP A 165 -8.19 -10.17 -19.93
N ALA A 166 -8.15 -10.15 -21.26
CA ALA A 166 -7.55 -9.06 -22.03
C ALA A 166 -8.25 -7.71 -21.78
N ILE A 167 -9.58 -7.71 -21.66
CA ILE A 167 -10.35 -6.49 -21.35
C ILE A 167 -10.05 -6.00 -19.94
N LEU A 168 -9.98 -6.91 -18.94
CA LEU A 168 -9.62 -6.57 -17.55
C LEU A 168 -8.20 -5.98 -17.46
N GLN A 169 -7.23 -6.58 -18.15
CA GLN A 169 -5.88 -6.06 -18.22
C GLN A 169 -5.82 -4.69 -18.89
N LYS A 170 -6.60 -4.48 -19.94
CA LYS A 170 -6.62 -3.21 -20.65
C LYS A 170 -7.26 -2.09 -19.82
N LEU A 171 -8.37 -2.35 -19.13
CA LEU A 171 -8.98 -1.40 -18.19
C LEU A 171 -7.98 -1.06 -17.06
N SER A 172 -7.33 -2.08 -16.51
CA SER A 172 -6.32 -1.90 -15.46
C SER A 172 -5.18 -0.99 -15.90
N LYS A 173 -4.70 -1.17 -17.13
CA LYS A 173 -3.66 -0.30 -17.73
C LYS A 173 -4.20 1.13 -17.91
N THR A 174 -5.38 1.29 -18.48
CA THR A 174 -6.02 2.61 -18.66
C THR A 174 -6.14 3.35 -17.33
N MET A 175 -6.57 2.68 -16.25
CA MET A 175 -6.66 3.30 -14.93
C MET A 175 -5.29 3.69 -14.38
N LYS A 176 -4.28 2.82 -14.48
CA LYS A 176 -2.90 3.10 -14.01
C LYS A 176 -2.29 4.33 -14.68
N GLU A 177 -2.58 4.56 -15.95
CA GLU A 177 -2.09 5.71 -16.71
C GLU A 177 -2.74 7.04 -16.28
N GLN A 178 -3.86 7.00 -15.55
CA GLN A 178 -4.65 8.17 -15.17
C GLN A 178 -4.50 8.60 -13.71
N ILE A 179 -4.09 7.70 -12.82
CA ILE A 179 -3.98 7.97 -11.39
C ILE A 179 -2.62 8.56 -11.01
N SER A 180 -2.55 9.18 -9.85
CA SER A 180 -1.30 9.63 -9.22
C SER A 180 -0.68 8.55 -8.33
N ASP A 181 0.60 8.73 -7.94
CA ASP A 181 1.31 7.81 -7.04
C ASP A 181 0.70 7.70 -5.63
N LYS A 182 -0.21 8.62 -5.27
CA LYS A 182 -0.90 8.62 -3.97
C LYS A 182 -2.22 7.87 -4.01
N ASP A 183 -2.71 7.54 -5.19
CA ASP A 183 -3.99 6.90 -5.39
C ASP A 183 -3.83 5.38 -5.51
N PHE A 184 -4.87 4.64 -5.18
CA PHE A 184 -4.84 3.18 -5.20
C PHE A 184 -5.93 2.63 -6.11
N ILE A 185 -5.57 1.63 -6.90
CA ILE A 185 -6.54 0.85 -7.68
C ILE A 185 -6.57 -0.57 -7.13
N ILE A 186 -7.76 -1.05 -6.88
CA ILE A 186 -8.03 -2.36 -6.30
C ILE A 186 -8.97 -3.12 -7.24
N ARG A 187 -8.61 -4.34 -7.62
CA ARG A 187 -9.56 -5.27 -8.20
C ARG A 187 -10.38 -5.86 -7.08
N PHE A 188 -11.63 -5.42 -6.96
CA PHE A 188 -12.51 -5.75 -5.85
C PHE A 188 -13.23 -7.09 -6.04
N GLY A 189 -13.62 -7.38 -7.28
CA GLY A 189 -14.30 -8.60 -7.70
C GLY A 189 -13.83 -9.08 -9.09
N GLY A 190 -14.61 -9.91 -9.75
CA GLY A 190 -14.30 -10.43 -11.09
C GLY A 190 -14.07 -9.33 -12.12
N GLU A 191 -15.06 -8.44 -12.27
CA GLU A 191 -15.09 -7.32 -13.20
C GLU A 191 -15.21 -5.96 -12.51
N GLU A 192 -15.14 -5.96 -11.17
CA GLU A 192 -15.32 -4.80 -10.31
C GLU A 192 -13.99 -4.24 -9.84
N PHE A 193 -13.85 -2.93 -9.90
CA PHE A 193 -12.67 -2.19 -9.46
C PHE A 193 -13.05 -1.07 -8.49
N LEU A 194 -12.12 -0.74 -7.61
CA LEU A 194 -12.26 0.36 -6.67
C LEU A 194 -11.02 1.24 -6.76
N ILE A 195 -11.23 2.56 -6.89
CA ILE A 195 -10.16 3.56 -6.83
C ILE A 195 -10.34 4.36 -5.54
N ILE A 196 -9.25 4.55 -4.81
CA ILE A 196 -9.18 5.44 -3.65
C ILE A 196 -8.23 6.58 -4.01
N MET A 197 -8.78 7.80 -4.10
CA MET A 197 -8.00 9.03 -4.26
C MET A 197 -7.77 9.68 -2.91
N GLU A 198 -6.54 10.10 -2.63
CA GLU A 198 -6.20 10.83 -1.42
C GLU A 198 -6.24 12.35 -1.68
N ASN A 199 -6.94 13.10 -0.81
CA ASN A 199 -7.11 14.55 -0.86
C ASN A 199 -7.67 15.08 -2.18
N PRO A 200 -8.75 14.49 -2.71
CA PRO A 200 -9.37 14.94 -3.96
C PRO A 200 -10.15 16.25 -3.78
N THR A 201 -10.27 17.02 -4.86
CA THR A 201 -11.36 17.98 -5.03
C THR A 201 -12.54 17.31 -5.74
N GLU A 202 -13.74 17.90 -5.70
CA GLU A 202 -14.87 17.38 -6.50
C GLU A 202 -14.56 17.38 -8.00
N GLU A 203 -13.89 18.41 -8.47
CA GLU A 203 -13.50 18.55 -9.87
C GLU A 203 -12.47 17.49 -10.27
N SER A 204 -11.41 17.25 -9.46
CA SER A 204 -10.38 16.25 -9.78
C SER A 204 -10.93 14.82 -9.76
N ALA A 205 -11.88 14.54 -8.87
CA ALA A 205 -12.51 13.22 -8.81
C ALA A 205 -13.44 12.98 -10.02
N LEU A 206 -14.24 13.97 -10.39
CA LEU A 206 -15.10 13.89 -11.56
C LEU A 206 -14.26 13.78 -12.85
N ASP A 207 -13.20 14.56 -12.95
CA ASP A 207 -12.30 14.56 -14.12
C ASP A 207 -11.63 13.18 -14.28
N LEU A 208 -11.06 12.61 -13.21
CA LEU A 208 -10.47 11.27 -13.25
C LEU A 208 -11.49 10.21 -13.67
N ALA A 209 -12.66 10.18 -13.05
CA ALA A 209 -13.70 9.22 -13.38
C ALA A 209 -14.16 9.36 -14.83
N THR A 210 -14.31 10.59 -15.31
CA THR A 210 -14.73 10.89 -16.69
C THR A 210 -13.67 10.48 -17.69
N ARG A 211 -12.39 10.77 -17.43
CA ARG A 211 -11.28 10.34 -18.30
C ARG A 211 -11.20 8.83 -18.42
N ILE A 212 -11.27 8.10 -17.30
CA ILE A 212 -11.26 6.63 -17.33
C ILE A 212 -12.42 6.09 -18.19
N ASN A 213 -13.63 6.58 -17.96
CA ASN A 213 -14.81 6.18 -18.71
C ASN A 213 -14.65 6.45 -20.21
N GLN A 214 -14.19 7.64 -20.58
CA GLN A 214 -14.04 8.05 -21.99
C GLN A 214 -12.89 7.32 -22.68
N GLU A 215 -11.72 7.20 -22.04
CA GLU A 215 -10.57 6.55 -22.64
C GLU A 215 -10.81 5.05 -22.83
N PHE A 216 -11.46 4.40 -21.85
CA PHE A 216 -11.80 2.99 -22.01
C PHE A 216 -12.84 2.76 -23.12
N SER A 217 -13.85 3.61 -23.25
CA SER A 217 -14.87 3.49 -24.28
C SER A 217 -14.36 3.64 -25.72
N LYS A 218 -13.21 4.31 -25.93
CA LYS A 218 -12.57 4.46 -27.24
C LYS A 218 -11.79 3.22 -27.68
N LEU A 219 -11.53 2.29 -26.75
CA LEU A 219 -10.74 1.10 -27.07
C LEU A 219 -11.54 0.14 -27.93
N VAL A 220 -10.88 -0.37 -28.97
CA VAL A 220 -11.41 -1.41 -29.83
C VAL A 220 -10.70 -2.72 -29.51
N PHE A 221 -11.47 -3.74 -29.25
CA PHE A 221 -11.02 -5.11 -29.00
C PHE A 221 -11.33 -5.95 -30.22
N THR A 222 -10.41 -6.83 -30.62
CA THR A 222 -10.61 -7.74 -31.76
C THR A 222 -10.39 -9.18 -31.31
N PHE A 223 -11.44 -9.99 -31.39
CA PHE A 223 -11.43 -11.42 -31.10
C PHE A 223 -12.22 -12.17 -32.18
N ASN A 224 -11.75 -13.31 -32.61
CA ASN A 224 -12.39 -14.14 -33.65
C ASN A 224 -12.73 -13.36 -34.94
N ASN A 225 -11.88 -12.42 -35.36
CA ASN A 225 -12.10 -11.49 -36.48
C ASN A 225 -13.27 -10.51 -36.32
N GLU A 226 -13.84 -10.40 -35.14
CA GLU A 226 -14.87 -9.40 -34.81
C GLU A 226 -14.29 -8.29 -33.94
N SER A 227 -14.63 -7.05 -34.26
CA SER A 227 -14.21 -5.88 -33.51
C SER A 227 -15.36 -5.28 -32.73
N PHE A 228 -15.15 -5.01 -31.45
CA PHE A 228 -16.14 -4.40 -30.57
C PHE A 228 -15.49 -3.45 -29.56
N SER A 229 -16.29 -2.61 -28.93
CA SER A 229 -15.87 -1.77 -27.80
C SER A 229 -16.64 -2.14 -26.53
N LYS A 230 -16.10 -1.76 -25.39
CA LYS A 230 -16.73 -1.89 -24.07
C LYS A 230 -16.69 -0.56 -23.33
N THR A 231 -17.64 -0.40 -22.44
CA THR A 231 -17.75 0.77 -21.58
C THR A 231 -17.63 0.36 -20.12
N VAL A 232 -17.45 1.33 -19.27
CA VAL A 232 -17.40 1.16 -17.82
C VAL A 232 -18.37 2.13 -17.16
N SER A 233 -19.14 1.66 -16.20
CA SER A 233 -19.95 2.51 -15.32
C SER A 233 -19.21 2.81 -14.05
N ILE A 234 -19.34 4.02 -13.52
CA ILE A 234 -18.59 4.50 -12.35
C ILE A 234 -19.53 5.21 -11.38
N GLY A 235 -19.50 4.79 -10.12
CA GLY A 235 -20.13 5.51 -9.01
C GLY A 235 -19.09 6.00 -8.01
N TYR A 236 -19.25 7.20 -7.45
CA TYR A 236 -18.29 7.69 -6.47
C TYR A 236 -18.90 8.51 -5.33
N SER A 237 -18.20 8.50 -4.20
CA SER A 237 -18.55 9.20 -2.97
C SER A 237 -17.31 9.73 -2.27
N PHE A 238 -17.48 10.64 -1.30
CA PHE A 238 -16.38 11.27 -0.56
C PHE A 238 -16.41 10.93 0.91
N PHE A 239 -15.25 10.64 1.45
CA PHE A 239 -15.02 10.45 2.86
C PHE A 239 -14.13 11.58 3.42
N PRO A 240 -14.47 12.24 4.54
CA PRO A 240 -15.65 11.99 5.38
C PRO A 240 -16.89 12.81 5.01
N SER A 241 -16.91 13.58 3.92
CA SER A 241 -17.98 14.57 3.61
C SER A 241 -19.35 13.94 3.41
N ASP A 242 -19.46 12.77 2.82
CA ASP A 242 -20.75 12.09 2.62
C ASP A 242 -21.14 11.24 3.84
N THR A 243 -20.14 10.70 4.52
CA THR A 243 -20.29 9.88 5.74
C THR A 243 -18.94 9.75 6.45
N ASP A 244 -18.99 9.62 7.79
CA ASP A 244 -17.85 9.37 8.67
C ASP A 244 -17.48 7.87 8.80
N GLN A 245 -18.17 6.98 8.07
CA GLN A 245 -17.95 5.54 8.07
C GLN A 245 -17.46 5.09 6.70
N ILE A 246 -16.20 4.66 6.60
CA ILE A 246 -15.58 4.31 5.32
C ILE A 246 -16.34 3.22 4.57
N TRP A 247 -16.77 2.16 5.25
CA TRP A 247 -17.54 1.08 4.62
C TRP A 247 -18.90 1.56 4.08
N LYS A 248 -19.48 2.58 4.73
CA LYS A 248 -20.70 3.22 4.24
C LYS A 248 -20.41 4.11 3.02
N CYS A 249 -19.24 4.76 3.00
CA CYS A 249 -18.79 5.51 1.84
C CYS A 249 -18.62 4.58 0.62
N ILE A 250 -17.99 3.41 0.80
CA ILE A 250 -17.87 2.40 -0.26
C ILE A 250 -19.28 1.95 -0.75
N LYS A 251 -20.22 1.71 0.15
CA LYS A 251 -21.60 1.38 -0.23
C LYS A 251 -22.30 2.52 -0.97
N PHE A 252 -22.00 3.76 -0.68
CA PHE A 252 -22.55 4.90 -1.42
C PHE A 252 -21.98 4.98 -2.83
N ALA A 253 -20.70 4.69 -3.04
CA ALA A 253 -20.11 4.58 -4.37
C ALA A 253 -20.73 3.42 -5.16
N ASP A 254 -20.92 2.26 -4.54
CA ASP A 254 -21.60 1.10 -5.14
C ASP A 254 -23.08 1.42 -5.52
N LEU A 255 -23.80 2.13 -4.64
CA LEU A 255 -25.15 2.62 -4.94
C LEU A 255 -25.19 3.49 -6.21
N CYS A 256 -24.20 4.38 -6.35
CA CYS A 256 -24.09 5.23 -7.54
C CYS A 256 -23.71 4.42 -8.79
N LEU A 257 -22.87 3.40 -8.67
CA LEU A 257 -22.56 2.47 -9.75
C LEU A 257 -23.82 1.72 -10.21
N TYR A 258 -24.61 1.22 -9.26
CA TYR A 258 -25.88 0.58 -9.56
C TYR A 258 -26.82 1.54 -10.33
N GLU A 259 -26.97 2.79 -9.86
CA GLU A 259 -27.77 3.80 -10.56
C GLU A 259 -27.23 4.10 -11.95
N ALA A 260 -25.90 4.12 -12.14
CA ALA A 260 -25.29 4.27 -13.46
C ALA A 260 -25.70 3.13 -14.41
N LYS A 261 -25.70 1.89 -13.90
CA LYS A 261 -26.11 0.71 -14.67
C LYS A 261 -27.61 0.73 -15.03
N GLU A 262 -28.48 1.08 -14.09
CA GLU A 262 -29.93 1.15 -14.31
C GLU A 262 -30.35 2.29 -15.26
N THR A 263 -29.63 3.40 -15.24
CA THR A 263 -29.98 4.58 -16.04
C THR A 263 -29.32 4.62 -17.42
N GLY A 264 -28.77 3.48 -17.91
CA GLY A 264 -28.28 3.32 -19.27
C GLY A 264 -26.78 3.09 -19.42
N ARG A 265 -26.06 2.83 -18.33
CA ARG A 265 -24.62 2.48 -18.32
C ARG A 265 -23.72 3.58 -18.92
N ASN A 266 -22.41 3.27 -19.07
CA ASN A 266 -21.42 4.16 -19.68
C ASN A 266 -21.47 5.59 -19.13
N LYS A 267 -21.48 5.74 -17.81
CA LYS A 267 -21.59 7.04 -17.14
C LYS A 267 -20.96 7.06 -15.76
N VAL A 268 -20.75 8.27 -15.28
CA VAL A 268 -20.21 8.57 -13.97
C VAL A 268 -21.31 9.19 -13.11
N ILE A 269 -21.56 8.64 -11.92
CA ILE A 269 -22.55 9.16 -10.97
C ILE A 269 -21.89 9.47 -9.63
N ARG A 270 -22.11 10.70 -9.17
CA ARG A 270 -21.73 11.21 -7.85
C ARG A 270 -22.81 10.90 -6.81
N PHE A 271 -22.40 10.42 -5.65
CA PHE A 271 -23.35 10.23 -4.56
C PHE A 271 -24.00 11.57 -4.14
N LYS A 272 -25.31 11.53 -4.02
CA LYS A 272 -26.14 12.59 -3.44
C LYS A 272 -27.18 11.97 -2.52
N LYS A 273 -27.51 12.65 -1.42
CA LYS A 273 -28.45 12.13 -0.41
C LYS A 273 -29.84 11.79 -0.99
N GLU A 274 -30.21 12.39 -2.11
CA GLU A 274 -31.47 12.12 -2.82
C GLU A 274 -31.54 10.68 -3.33
N LEU A 275 -30.39 10.07 -3.70
CA LEU A 275 -30.33 8.68 -4.18
C LEU A 275 -30.79 7.68 -3.11
N LEU A 276 -30.63 7.99 -1.83
CA LEU A 276 -31.14 7.15 -0.73
C LEU A 276 -32.66 7.13 -0.64
N LYS A 277 -33.32 8.22 -1.02
CA LYS A 277 -34.80 8.34 -0.94
C LYS A 277 -35.51 7.55 -2.04
N ASN A 278 -34.87 7.37 -3.16
CA ASN A 278 -35.45 6.65 -4.31
C ASN A 278 -35.45 5.13 -4.10
N LYS A 279 -34.51 4.57 -3.33
CA LYS A 279 -34.46 3.12 -3.05
C LYS A 279 -35.49 2.65 -2.02
N THR A 280 -35.82 3.46 -1.03
CA THR A 280 -36.86 3.13 -0.04
C THR A 280 -38.27 3.03 -0.63
N LYS A 281 -38.48 3.46 -1.88
CA LYS A 281 -39.75 3.34 -2.58
C LYS A 281 -39.88 2.05 -3.43
N ASN A 282 -38.79 1.35 -3.72
CA ASN A 282 -38.77 0.19 -4.62
C ASN A 282 -38.56 -1.15 -3.89
N GLU A 283 -38.40 -1.16 -2.56
CA GLU A 283 -38.24 -2.37 -1.73
C GLU A 283 -39.50 -2.72 -0.91
N TYR A 284 -40.72 -2.33 -1.39
CA TYR A 284 -41.99 -2.85 -0.87
C TYR A 284 -42.88 -3.39 -2.00
#